data_3dca9f2ac6690210c3c0e713edee62a8
#
_entry.id   3dca9f2ac6690210c3c0e713edee62a8
#
_cell.length_a   1.000
_cell.length_b   1.000
_cell.length_c   1.000
_cell.angle_alpha   90.00
_cell.angle_beta   90.00
_cell.angle_gamma   90.00
#
_symmetry.space_group_name_H-M   'P 1'
#
loop_
_entity.id
_entity.type
_entity.pdbx_description
1 polymer ?
#
loop_
_entity_poly.entity_id
_entity_poly.type
_entity_poly.pdbx_seq_one_letter_code
_entity_poly.pdbx_strand_id
1 'polypeptide(L)'
;SQGETIDQLKEVIETIKINPDSRRLIVSGWNPEDVPSMALPPCHTLFQFYVQEGKLSCQLYQRSADVFLGVPFNIASYALLTHLIAHECGLEVGEFIHTFGDAHIYSNHVEQVKLQLSREPKQLPELKLNPDKKSVFDFEMEDISIEGYDPHPLIKAPIAV
;
A
#
# COMPACT_ATOMS: atom_id res chain seq x y z
N SER A 1 24.42 -18.95 8.49
CA SER A 1 23.63 -19.89 7.71
C SER A 1 23.26 -19.20 6.40
N GLN A 2 23.63 -19.80 5.27
CA GLN A 2 23.04 -19.44 3.99
C GLN A 2 21.58 -19.90 4.05
N GLY A 3 20.71 -19.00 4.56
CA GLY A 3 19.29 -19.29 4.71
C GLY A 3 18.63 -19.31 3.35
N GLU A 4 17.63 -20.16 3.20
CA GLU A 4 16.70 -20.11 2.08
C GLU A 4 16.06 -18.72 2.04
N THR A 5 16.00 -18.12 0.87
CA THR A 5 15.27 -16.86 0.66
C THR A 5 13.77 -17.13 0.73
N ILE A 6 13.06 -16.36 1.54
CA ILE A 6 11.61 -16.44 1.69
C ILE A 6 10.96 -15.30 0.90
N ASP A 7 10.11 -15.63 -0.06
CA ASP A 7 9.23 -14.68 -0.72
C ASP A 7 7.91 -14.60 0.05
N GLN A 8 7.86 -13.71 1.03
CA GLN A 8 6.70 -13.54 1.91
C GLN A 8 5.41 -13.21 1.13
N LEU A 9 5.52 -12.40 0.07
CA LEU A 9 4.35 -12.00 -0.70
C LEU A 9 3.75 -13.19 -1.46
N LYS A 10 4.59 -13.99 -2.09
CA LYS A 10 4.17 -15.22 -2.77
C LYS A 10 3.52 -16.20 -1.81
N GLU A 11 4.14 -16.44 -0.64
CA GLU A 11 3.60 -17.33 0.40
C GLU A 11 2.23 -16.86 0.91
N VAL A 12 2.04 -15.55 1.10
CA VAL A 12 0.75 -14.99 1.51
C VAL A 12 -0.30 -15.20 0.43
N ILE A 13 0.01 -14.94 -0.84
CA ILE A 13 -0.92 -15.14 -1.96
C ILE A 13 -1.34 -16.62 -2.06
N GLU A 14 -0.38 -17.54 -1.99
CA GLU A 14 -0.65 -18.98 -1.99
C GLU A 14 -1.53 -19.37 -0.78
N THR A 15 -1.24 -18.82 0.39
CA THR A 15 -2.05 -19.07 1.59
C THR A 15 -3.47 -18.57 1.44
N ILE A 16 -3.70 -17.38 0.89
CA ILE A 16 -5.05 -16.84 0.63
C ILE A 16 -5.86 -17.80 -0.25
N LYS A 17 -5.23 -18.35 -1.30
CA LYS A 17 -5.91 -19.28 -2.24
C LYS A 17 -6.35 -20.60 -1.58
N ILE A 18 -5.55 -21.14 -0.66
CA ILE A 18 -5.81 -22.46 -0.05
C ILE A 18 -6.49 -22.38 1.31
N ASN A 19 -6.30 -21.30 2.04
CA ASN A 19 -6.84 -21.08 3.40
C ASN A 19 -7.09 -19.59 3.64
N PRO A 20 -8.12 -18.99 3.07
CA PRO A 20 -8.43 -17.56 3.21
C PRO A 20 -8.71 -17.14 4.64
N ASP A 21 -9.12 -18.05 5.52
CA ASP A 21 -9.36 -17.79 6.96
C ASP A 21 -8.09 -17.77 7.80
N SER A 22 -6.91 -17.90 7.18
CA SER A 22 -5.63 -17.87 7.89
C SER A 22 -5.43 -16.53 8.61
N ARG A 23 -4.98 -16.61 9.87
CA ARG A 23 -4.61 -15.45 10.68
C ARG A 23 -3.12 -15.11 10.56
N ARG A 24 -2.43 -15.70 9.57
CA ARG A 24 -0.98 -15.56 9.33
C ARG A 24 -0.68 -14.91 7.98
N LEU A 25 -1.64 -14.16 7.40
CA LEU A 25 -1.49 -13.45 6.13
C LEU A 25 -0.69 -12.14 6.36
N ILE A 26 0.54 -12.27 6.84
CA ILE A 26 1.38 -11.14 7.28
C ILE A 26 2.63 -11.08 6.40
N VAL A 27 2.99 -9.87 5.99
CA VAL A 27 4.28 -9.53 5.40
C VAL A 27 4.98 -8.52 6.31
N SER A 28 6.19 -8.85 6.76
CA SER A 28 6.99 -8.01 7.65
C SER A 28 8.20 -7.44 6.91
N GLY A 29 8.31 -6.12 6.86
CA GLY A 29 9.50 -5.42 6.39
C GLY A 29 10.54 -5.19 7.48
N TRP A 30 10.18 -5.39 8.75
CA TRP A 30 11.06 -5.15 9.89
C TRP A 30 11.86 -6.37 10.25
N ASN A 31 13.17 -6.33 9.95
CA ASN A 31 14.12 -7.34 10.42
C ASN A 31 15.06 -6.72 11.46
N PRO A 32 14.96 -7.07 12.77
CA PRO A 32 15.77 -6.47 13.82
C PRO A 32 17.28 -6.67 13.62
N GLU A 33 17.70 -7.73 12.95
CA GLU A 33 19.12 -8.01 12.68
C GLU A 33 19.70 -7.03 11.65
N ASP A 34 18.92 -6.67 10.63
CA ASP A 34 19.36 -5.83 9.54
C ASP A 34 19.21 -4.32 9.81
N VAL A 35 18.26 -3.95 10.68
CA VAL A 35 17.94 -2.53 10.99
C VAL A 35 19.18 -1.67 11.32
N PRO A 36 20.16 -2.14 12.13
CA PRO A 36 21.33 -1.32 12.44
C PRO A 36 22.23 -1.01 11.24
N SER A 37 22.14 -1.79 10.17
CA SER A 37 22.95 -1.64 8.95
C SER A 37 22.23 -0.87 7.84
N MET A 38 20.94 -0.58 8.01
CA MET A 38 20.14 0.13 7.00
C MET A 38 20.39 1.63 7.06
N ALA A 39 20.52 2.27 5.88
CA ALA A 39 20.55 3.73 5.78
C ALA A 39 19.24 4.37 6.29
N LEU A 40 18.11 3.72 6.02
CA LEU A 40 16.79 4.08 6.51
C LEU A 40 15.97 2.82 6.80
N PRO A 41 15.63 2.54 8.07
CA PRO A 41 14.76 1.43 8.41
C PRO A 41 13.36 1.55 7.78
N PRO A 42 12.70 0.44 7.44
CA PRO A 42 11.39 0.46 6.78
C PRO A 42 10.35 1.27 7.56
N CYS A 43 9.71 2.24 6.91
CA CYS A 43 8.56 2.95 7.46
C CYS A 43 7.31 2.07 7.47
N HIS A 44 7.10 1.29 6.41
CA HIS A 44 6.06 0.27 6.30
C HIS A 44 6.51 -0.98 7.05
N THR A 45 6.23 -1.02 8.34
CA THR A 45 6.80 -2.03 9.24
C THR A 45 6.26 -3.43 8.96
N LEU A 46 4.94 -3.53 8.81
CA LEU A 46 4.25 -4.75 8.43
C LEU A 46 2.90 -4.43 7.80
N PHE A 47 2.40 -5.35 7.00
CA PHE A 47 1.01 -5.35 6.58
C PHE A 47 0.41 -6.74 6.66
N GLN A 48 -0.91 -6.79 6.83
CA GLN A 48 -1.67 -8.01 7.00
C GLN A 48 -2.90 -7.99 6.12
N PHE A 49 -3.19 -9.12 5.50
CA PHE A 49 -4.43 -9.32 4.76
C PHE A 49 -5.48 -10.04 5.61
N TYR A 50 -6.74 -9.78 5.26
CA TYR A 50 -7.90 -10.41 5.87
C TYR A 50 -8.96 -10.65 4.80
N VAL A 51 -9.50 -11.87 4.76
CA VAL A 51 -10.57 -12.24 3.83
C VAL A 51 -11.85 -12.46 4.60
N GLN A 52 -12.91 -11.78 4.18
CA GLN A 52 -14.26 -11.97 4.72
C GLN A 52 -15.29 -11.81 3.62
N GLU A 53 -16.26 -12.73 3.56
CA GLU A 53 -17.36 -12.67 2.58
C GLU A 53 -16.89 -12.49 1.13
N GLY A 54 -15.77 -13.15 0.76
CA GLY A 54 -15.20 -13.06 -0.58
C GLY A 54 -14.46 -11.75 -0.89
N LYS A 55 -14.19 -10.92 0.12
CA LYS A 55 -13.47 -9.64 -0.01
C LYS A 55 -12.13 -9.68 0.69
N LEU A 56 -11.12 -9.13 0.02
CA LEU A 56 -9.75 -8.99 0.54
C LEU A 56 -9.55 -7.58 1.09
N SER A 57 -9.25 -7.49 2.38
CA SER A 57 -8.84 -6.25 3.06
C SER A 57 -7.35 -6.29 3.40
N CYS A 58 -6.72 -5.12 3.49
CA CYS A 58 -5.33 -4.97 3.87
C CYS A 58 -5.20 -3.94 4.99
N GLN A 59 -4.45 -4.29 6.05
CA GLN A 59 -4.05 -3.34 7.09
C GLN A 59 -2.54 -3.13 7.04
N LEU A 60 -2.11 -1.87 6.92
CA LEU A 60 -0.72 -1.45 7.02
C LEU A 60 -0.47 -0.81 8.38
N TYR A 61 0.59 -1.24 9.08
CA TYR A 61 1.19 -0.46 10.15
C TYR A 61 2.43 0.29 9.64
N GLN A 62 2.33 1.61 9.62
CA GLN A 62 3.42 2.51 9.24
C GLN A 62 3.95 3.23 10.48
N ARG A 63 5.21 2.93 10.87
CA ARG A 63 5.83 3.46 12.09
C ARG A 63 6.09 4.96 12.04
N SER A 64 6.30 5.52 10.85
CA SER A 64 6.62 6.94 10.62
C SER A 64 5.97 7.38 9.31
N ALA A 65 5.17 8.44 9.36
CA ALA A 65 4.31 8.86 8.27
C ALA A 65 4.35 10.39 8.06
N ASP A 66 5.01 10.83 6.98
CA ASP A 66 4.85 12.17 6.44
C ASP A 66 3.47 12.27 5.81
N VAL A 67 2.55 12.95 6.51
CA VAL A 67 1.14 13.01 6.13
C VAL A 67 0.93 13.75 4.81
N PHE A 68 1.77 14.74 4.48
CA PHE A 68 1.57 15.54 3.29
C PHE A 68 2.15 14.90 2.02
N LEU A 69 3.44 14.53 2.03
CA LEU A 69 4.10 13.98 0.84
C LEU A 69 4.05 12.45 0.78
N GLY A 70 4.25 11.75 1.91
CA GLY A 70 4.41 10.31 1.93
C GLY A 70 3.08 9.54 1.90
N VAL A 71 2.17 9.87 2.80
CA VAL A 71 0.93 9.12 3.02
C VAL A 71 0.07 8.94 1.76
N PRO A 72 -0.14 9.94 0.89
CA PRO A 72 -0.91 9.75 -0.34
C PRO A 72 -0.34 8.66 -1.26
N PHE A 73 0.98 8.62 -1.43
CA PHE A 73 1.64 7.56 -2.21
C PHE A 73 1.56 6.20 -1.51
N ASN A 74 1.67 6.17 -0.18
CA ASN A 74 1.54 4.93 0.58
C ASN A 74 0.13 4.34 0.43
N ILE A 75 -0.92 5.15 0.51
CA ILE A 75 -2.30 4.73 0.29
C ILE A 75 -2.45 4.17 -1.13
N ALA A 76 -1.99 4.90 -2.16
CA ALA A 76 -2.09 4.46 -3.54
C ALA A 76 -1.39 3.11 -3.77
N SER A 77 -0.18 2.93 -3.21
CA SER A 77 0.61 1.71 -3.35
C SER A 77 -0.07 0.50 -2.72
N TYR A 78 -0.58 0.61 -1.50
CA TYR A 78 -1.22 -0.51 -0.81
C TYR A 78 -2.64 -0.77 -1.31
N ALA A 79 -3.36 0.25 -1.77
CA ALA A 79 -4.62 0.07 -2.47
C ALA A 79 -4.39 -0.73 -3.77
N LEU A 80 -3.41 -0.34 -4.59
CA LEU A 80 -3.05 -1.09 -5.79
C LEU A 80 -2.65 -2.53 -5.47
N LEU A 81 -1.79 -2.75 -4.47
CA LEU A 81 -1.38 -4.09 -4.05
C LEU A 81 -2.60 -4.94 -3.64
N THR A 82 -3.55 -4.37 -2.90
CA THR A 82 -4.77 -5.06 -2.50
C THR A 82 -5.61 -5.46 -3.71
N HIS A 83 -5.77 -4.57 -4.70
CA HIS A 83 -6.46 -4.87 -5.95
C HIS A 83 -5.78 -6.00 -6.75
N LEU A 84 -4.46 -5.95 -6.89
CA LEU A 84 -3.69 -6.96 -7.63
C LEU A 84 -3.82 -8.35 -6.99
N ILE A 85 -3.69 -8.44 -5.66
CA ILE A 85 -3.82 -9.72 -4.94
C ILE A 85 -5.26 -10.22 -4.97
N ALA A 86 -6.25 -9.34 -4.79
CA ALA A 86 -7.66 -9.70 -4.89
C ALA A 86 -7.97 -10.29 -6.29
N HIS A 87 -7.46 -9.63 -7.35
CA HIS A 87 -7.59 -10.10 -8.73
C HIS A 87 -6.98 -11.51 -8.92
N GLU A 88 -5.74 -11.74 -8.47
CA GLU A 88 -5.10 -13.05 -8.58
C GLU A 88 -5.81 -14.13 -7.79
N CYS A 89 -6.36 -13.80 -6.62
CA CYS A 89 -7.06 -14.74 -5.74
C CYS A 89 -8.56 -14.91 -6.09
N GLY A 90 -9.09 -14.19 -7.09
CA GLY A 90 -10.51 -14.24 -7.46
C GLY A 90 -11.43 -13.68 -6.38
N LEU A 91 -10.97 -12.68 -5.63
CA LEU A 91 -11.70 -12.01 -4.56
C LEU A 91 -12.13 -10.60 -4.99
N GLU A 92 -13.19 -10.09 -4.36
CA GLU A 92 -13.49 -8.66 -4.41
C GLU A 92 -12.53 -7.88 -3.51
N VAL A 93 -12.39 -6.58 -3.76
CA VAL A 93 -11.61 -5.69 -2.90
C VAL A 93 -12.46 -5.26 -1.71
N GLY A 94 -11.90 -5.40 -0.51
CA GLY A 94 -12.47 -4.93 0.75
C GLY A 94 -11.95 -3.54 1.13
N GLU A 95 -11.43 -3.41 2.34
CA GLU A 95 -10.96 -2.15 2.92
C GLU A 95 -9.42 -2.09 2.96
N PHE A 96 -8.87 -0.89 2.80
CA PHE A 96 -7.51 -0.59 3.19
C PHE A 96 -7.50 0.18 4.51
N ILE A 97 -6.93 -0.41 5.55
CA ILE A 97 -6.81 0.16 6.88
C ILE A 97 -5.38 0.64 7.07
N HIS A 98 -5.18 1.94 7.28
CA HIS A 98 -3.88 2.53 7.47
C HIS A 98 -3.66 2.96 8.92
N THR A 99 -2.81 2.25 9.65
CA THR A 99 -2.48 2.53 11.04
C THR A 99 -1.12 3.22 11.11
N PHE A 100 -1.07 4.37 11.78
CA PHE A 100 0.15 5.16 11.96
C PHE A 100 0.71 5.02 13.37
N GLY A 101 2.02 4.91 13.46
CA GLY A 101 2.76 5.15 14.69
C GLY A 101 2.95 6.67 14.90
N ASP A 102 4.01 7.23 14.34
CA ASP A 102 4.27 8.66 14.32
C ASP A 102 3.73 9.27 13.02
N ALA A 103 2.59 9.96 13.09
CA ALA A 103 2.03 10.72 11.98
C ALA A 103 2.36 12.19 12.16
N HIS A 104 3.08 12.80 11.21
CA HIS A 104 3.56 14.15 11.32
C HIS A 104 3.38 14.97 10.05
N ILE A 105 3.27 16.27 10.23
CA ILE A 105 3.34 17.29 9.17
C ILE A 105 4.59 18.13 9.43
N TYR A 106 5.49 18.17 8.46
CA TYR A 106 6.69 19.02 8.57
C TYR A 106 6.31 20.50 8.62
N SER A 107 7.04 21.29 9.43
CA SER A 107 6.76 22.71 9.60
C SER A 107 6.80 23.53 8.31
N ASN A 108 7.64 23.11 7.34
CA ASN A 108 7.74 23.70 6.01
C ASN A 108 6.64 23.25 5.02
N HIS A 109 5.69 22.41 5.46
CA HIS A 109 4.54 21.96 4.65
C HIS A 109 3.20 22.54 5.09
N VAL A 110 3.18 23.38 6.14
CA VAL A 110 1.92 23.89 6.72
C VAL A 110 1.09 24.69 5.70
N GLU A 111 1.70 25.54 4.89
CA GLU A 111 0.97 26.33 3.89
C GLU A 111 0.44 25.45 2.74
N GLN A 112 1.19 24.42 2.36
CA GLN A 112 0.75 23.44 1.36
C GLN A 112 -0.46 22.63 1.86
N VAL A 113 -0.44 22.23 3.12
CA VAL A 113 -1.58 21.53 3.76
C VAL A 113 -2.81 22.44 3.80
N LYS A 114 -2.68 23.71 4.19
CA LYS A 114 -3.80 24.66 4.16
C LYS A 114 -4.38 24.83 2.77
N LEU A 115 -3.51 24.93 1.75
CA LEU A 115 -3.94 25.02 0.35
C LEU A 115 -4.69 23.75 -0.07
N GLN A 116 -4.20 22.56 0.28
CA GLN A 116 -4.87 21.30 -0.01
C GLN A 116 -6.25 21.21 0.65
N LEU A 117 -6.34 21.59 1.92
CA LEU A 117 -7.60 21.58 2.69
C LEU A 117 -8.64 22.61 2.18
N SER A 118 -8.20 23.64 1.44
CA SER A 118 -9.11 24.61 0.82
C SER A 118 -9.77 24.12 -0.47
N ARG A 119 -9.34 22.95 -0.99
CA ARG A 119 -9.84 22.39 -2.24
C ARG A 119 -11.01 21.44 -1.98
N GLU A 120 -12.04 21.55 -2.81
CA GLU A 120 -13.15 20.60 -2.75
C GLU A 120 -12.71 19.23 -3.29
N PRO A 121 -13.09 18.13 -2.61
CA PRO A 121 -12.82 16.79 -3.13
C PRO A 121 -13.49 16.57 -4.49
N LYS A 122 -12.76 15.94 -5.41
CA LYS A 122 -13.30 15.55 -6.72
C LYS A 122 -13.81 14.11 -6.68
N GLN A 123 -14.47 13.70 -7.78
CA GLN A 123 -14.87 12.32 -7.97
C GLN A 123 -13.65 11.39 -7.92
N LEU A 124 -13.79 10.28 -7.23
CA LEU A 124 -12.73 9.27 -7.15
C LEU A 124 -12.53 8.60 -8.51
N PRO A 125 -11.28 8.36 -8.89
CA PRO A 125 -10.97 7.58 -10.10
C PRO A 125 -11.25 6.10 -9.89
N GLU A 126 -11.33 5.36 -10.99
CA GLU A 126 -11.51 3.92 -11.00
C GLU A 126 -10.25 3.22 -11.53
N LEU A 127 -9.74 2.24 -10.77
CA LEU A 127 -8.63 1.41 -11.20
C LEU A 127 -9.14 0.33 -12.16
N LYS A 128 -8.46 0.14 -13.29
CA LYS A 128 -8.69 -0.95 -14.24
C LYS A 128 -7.44 -1.81 -14.34
N LEU A 129 -7.62 -3.11 -14.20
CA LEU A 129 -6.58 -4.11 -14.36
C LEU A 129 -6.87 -4.95 -15.60
N ASN A 130 -5.83 -5.34 -16.32
CA ASN A 130 -5.94 -6.26 -17.44
C ASN A 130 -6.45 -7.63 -16.96
N PRO A 131 -7.65 -8.06 -17.36
CA PRO A 131 -8.27 -9.30 -16.88
C PRO A 131 -7.56 -10.58 -17.34
N ASP A 132 -6.70 -10.49 -18.36
CA ASP A 132 -5.96 -11.62 -18.89
C ASP A 132 -4.74 -12.00 -18.04
N LYS A 133 -4.22 -11.07 -17.25
CA LYS A 133 -3.14 -11.33 -16.30
C LYS A 133 -3.66 -12.12 -15.10
N LYS A 134 -2.96 -13.18 -14.72
CA LYS A 134 -3.41 -14.10 -13.66
C LYS A 134 -2.54 -14.06 -12.42
N SER A 135 -1.31 -13.57 -12.52
CA SER A 135 -0.40 -13.42 -11.38
C SER A 135 -0.01 -11.97 -11.19
N VAL A 136 0.08 -11.53 -9.93
CA VAL A 136 0.59 -10.21 -9.54
C VAL A 136 1.97 -9.94 -10.16
N PHE A 137 2.78 -10.99 -10.32
CA PHE A 137 4.14 -10.90 -10.85
C PHE A 137 4.21 -10.75 -12.38
N ASP A 138 3.09 -10.89 -13.08
CA ASP A 138 3.01 -10.78 -14.54
C ASP A 138 2.51 -9.41 -15.02
N PHE A 139 2.05 -8.55 -14.09
CA PHE A 139 1.55 -7.23 -14.44
C PHE A 139 2.68 -6.29 -14.82
N GLU A 140 2.52 -5.62 -15.96
CA GLU A 140 3.34 -4.51 -16.41
C GLU A 140 2.55 -3.19 -16.28
N MET A 141 3.21 -2.05 -16.45
CA MET A 141 2.55 -0.74 -16.30
C MET A 141 1.38 -0.55 -17.27
N GLU A 142 1.47 -1.15 -18.46
CA GLU A 142 0.45 -1.10 -19.52
C GLU A 142 -0.81 -1.89 -19.16
N ASP A 143 -0.71 -2.83 -18.21
CA ASP A 143 -1.83 -3.64 -17.73
C ASP A 143 -2.66 -2.94 -16.65
N ILE A 144 -2.24 -1.75 -16.22
CA ILE A 144 -2.84 -0.99 -15.13
C ILE A 144 -3.22 0.39 -15.64
N SER A 145 -4.49 0.76 -15.51
CA SER A 145 -4.94 2.10 -15.88
C SER A 145 -5.88 2.70 -14.82
N ILE A 146 -5.95 4.02 -14.79
CA ILE A 146 -6.81 4.77 -13.88
C ILE A 146 -7.75 5.62 -14.74
N GLU A 147 -9.04 5.34 -14.65
CA GLU A 147 -10.08 6.07 -15.39
C GLU A 147 -10.69 7.17 -14.54
N GLY A 148 -11.02 8.30 -15.17
CA GLY A 148 -11.67 9.42 -14.50
C GLY A 148 -10.77 10.20 -13.54
N TYR A 149 -9.44 10.04 -13.62
CA TYR A 149 -8.50 10.76 -12.78
C TYR A 149 -8.37 12.23 -13.25
N ASP A 150 -9.02 13.14 -12.52
CA ASP A 150 -9.01 14.58 -12.76
C ASP A 150 -8.49 15.32 -11.50
N PRO A 151 -7.19 15.31 -11.23
CA PRO A 151 -6.66 15.92 -10.01
C PRO A 151 -6.67 17.44 -10.06
N HIS A 152 -6.64 18.07 -8.88
CA HIS A 152 -6.27 19.47 -8.75
C HIS A 152 -4.81 19.70 -9.18
N PRO A 153 -4.42 20.94 -9.53
CA PRO A 153 -3.03 21.25 -9.84
C PRO A 153 -2.07 20.84 -8.74
N LEU A 154 -0.85 20.43 -9.13
CA LEU A 154 0.20 20.03 -8.22
C LEU A 154 0.49 21.11 -7.16
N ILE A 155 0.63 20.69 -5.91
CA ILE A 155 1.16 21.52 -4.82
C ILE A 155 2.62 21.11 -4.61
N LYS A 156 3.55 22.01 -4.96
CA LYS A 156 4.97 21.76 -4.76
C LYS A 156 5.34 21.95 -3.29
N ALA A 157 6.12 21.01 -2.74
CA ALA A 157 6.70 21.10 -1.41
C ALA A 157 8.16 20.62 -1.43
N PRO A 158 9.03 21.17 -0.58
CA PRO A 158 10.38 20.65 -0.42
C PRO A 158 10.35 19.30 0.28
N ILE A 159 11.25 18.40 -0.09
CA ILE A 159 11.46 17.17 0.67
C ILE A 159 12.11 17.57 1.99
N ALA A 160 11.48 17.18 3.11
CA ALA A 160 12.03 17.34 4.45
C ALA A 160 12.69 16.02 4.90
N VAL A 161 13.81 16.15 5.62
CA VAL A 161 14.61 15.02 6.14
C VAL A 161 14.82 15.21 7.63
#